data_4301018a1e6fda3057e7f75716f76786
#
_entry.id   4301018a1e6fda3057e7f75716f76786
#
_cell.length_a   1.000
_cell.length_b   1.000
_cell.length_c   1.000
_cell.angle_alpha   90.00
_cell.angle_beta   90.00
_cell.angle_gamma   90.00
#
_symmetry.space_group_name_H-M   'P 1'
#
loop_
_entity.id
_entity.type
_entity.pdbx_description
1 polymer ?
#
loop_
_entity_poly.entity_id
_entity_poly.type
_entity_poly.pdbx_seq_one_letter_code
_entity_poly.pdbx_strand_id
1 'polypeptide(L)'
;MNTVIDLMKSHSSVRRFKEEDIKEDDLQAILTAGQMASSWKNFQSYSIILVRSQEKKEALYQFVPQEAIRQCSVFLLFVGDLNRAEKGVRMHTDQFHPEGPDNLLITSVDAALAGQNTLLAAESLGYGGVIIVLVRYEAAEVAKLFNLPDYTYPVFGMALGVPNQNHPVKPRLPLEAVVFKESYQEQTPEVIEAFDRVQTAYAGARATDTWSQRLAAQFGQEEPAATAELLKKHQLEK
;
A
#
# COMPACT_ATOMS: atom_id res chain seq x y z
N MET A 1 8.47 -7.92 -26.49
CA MET A 1 7.99 -8.43 -25.19
C MET A 1 6.57 -7.93 -24.99
N ASN A 2 5.78 -8.48 -24.06
CA ASN A 2 4.40 -8.01 -23.84
C ASN A 2 4.44 -6.64 -23.15
N THR A 3 3.69 -5.65 -23.66
CA THR A 3 3.66 -4.26 -23.15
C THR A 3 3.33 -4.16 -21.65
N VAL A 4 2.46 -5.03 -21.15
CA VAL A 4 2.12 -5.07 -19.71
C VAL A 4 3.32 -5.52 -18.86
N ILE A 5 4.05 -6.53 -19.31
CA ILE A 5 5.27 -7.00 -18.60
C ILE A 5 6.35 -5.92 -18.61
N ASP A 6 6.52 -5.22 -19.72
CA ASP A 6 7.52 -4.16 -19.84
C ASP A 6 7.14 -2.97 -18.92
N LEU A 7 5.85 -2.62 -18.83
CA LEU A 7 5.34 -1.62 -17.89
C LEU A 7 5.63 -2.02 -16.44
N MET A 8 5.28 -3.25 -16.05
CA MET A 8 5.55 -3.76 -14.68
C MET A 8 7.04 -3.69 -14.31
N LYS A 9 7.93 -3.98 -15.27
CA LYS A 9 9.38 -3.93 -15.07
C LYS A 9 9.93 -2.51 -15.00
N SER A 10 9.23 -1.53 -15.55
CA SER A 10 9.64 -0.12 -15.54
C SER A 10 9.18 0.64 -14.30
N HIS A 11 8.44 0.01 -13.38
CA HIS A 11 7.89 0.66 -12.21
C HIS A 11 8.94 1.40 -11.38
N SER A 12 8.64 2.67 -11.08
CA SER A 12 9.36 3.48 -10.10
C SER A 12 8.38 4.34 -9.30
N SER A 13 8.52 4.34 -7.96
CA SER A 13 7.65 5.15 -7.10
C SER A 13 7.84 6.64 -7.35
N VAL A 14 6.77 7.33 -7.69
CA VAL A 14 6.71 8.78 -7.93
C VAL A 14 6.21 9.49 -6.66
N ARG A 15 7.00 10.44 -6.16
CA ARG A 15 6.72 11.20 -4.91
C ARG A 15 6.60 12.70 -5.13
N ARG A 16 6.89 13.18 -6.34
CA ARG A 16 6.73 14.58 -6.75
C ARG A 16 5.84 14.64 -7.97
N PHE A 17 4.84 15.47 -7.92
CA PHE A 17 3.83 15.59 -8.94
C PHE A 17 3.79 17.01 -9.50
N LYS A 18 3.32 17.16 -10.73
CA LYS A 18 2.99 18.45 -11.29
C LYS A 18 1.66 18.93 -10.69
N GLU A 19 1.43 20.25 -10.73
CA GLU A 19 0.13 20.85 -10.43
C GLU A 19 -0.84 20.65 -11.62
N GLU A 20 -1.14 19.37 -11.85
CA GLU A 20 -1.99 18.94 -12.96
C GLU A 20 -2.87 17.78 -12.46
N ASP A 21 -4.16 17.87 -12.71
CA ASP A 21 -5.09 16.86 -12.23
C ASP A 21 -5.13 15.63 -13.16
N ILE A 22 -5.37 14.47 -12.54
CA ILE A 22 -5.76 13.27 -13.27
C ILE A 22 -7.13 13.53 -13.89
N LYS A 23 -7.27 13.27 -15.20
CA LYS A 23 -8.54 13.42 -15.90
C LYS A 23 -9.61 12.50 -15.30
N GLU A 24 -10.86 12.95 -15.26
CA GLU A 24 -11.93 12.21 -14.62
C GLU A 24 -12.15 10.82 -15.24
N ASP A 25 -12.16 10.74 -16.57
CA ASP A 25 -12.34 9.46 -17.28
C ASP A 25 -11.18 8.50 -17.01
N ASP A 26 -9.95 9.00 -16.92
CA ASP A 26 -8.77 8.22 -16.59
C ASP A 26 -8.84 7.72 -15.14
N LEU A 27 -9.26 8.59 -14.20
CA LEU A 27 -9.41 8.20 -12.80
C LEU A 27 -10.48 7.13 -12.63
N GLN A 28 -11.61 7.26 -13.31
CA GLN A 28 -12.66 6.25 -13.30
C GLN A 28 -12.16 4.90 -13.87
N ALA A 29 -11.39 4.94 -14.96
CA ALA A 29 -10.77 3.74 -15.53
C ALA A 29 -9.77 3.08 -14.58
N ILE A 30 -8.93 3.89 -13.91
CA ILE A 30 -7.96 3.44 -12.91
C ILE A 30 -8.65 2.74 -11.74
N LEU A 31 -9.68 3.36 -11.18
CA LEU A 31 -10.43 2.80 -10.03
C LEU A 31 -11.18 1.52 -10.43
N THR A 32 -11.78 1.50 -11.62
CA THR A 32 -12.44 0.30 -12.14
C THR A 32 -11.46 -0.86 -12.34
N ALA A 33 -10.27 -0.58 -12.89
CA ALA A 33 -9.22 -1.59 -13.03
C ALA A 33 -8.74 -2.12 -11.67
N GLY A 34 -8.61 -1.24 -10.68
CA GLY A 34 -8.34 -1.62 -9.30
C GLY A 34 -9.37 -2.60 -8.75
N GLN A 35 -10.65 -2.30 -8.94
CA GLN A 35 -11.76 -3.13 -8.49
C GLN A 35 -11.80 -4.52 -9.17
N MET A 36 -11.23 -4.68 -10.37
CA MET A 36 -11.15 -5.96 -11.08
C MET A 36 -10.09 -6.92 -10.51
N ALA A 37 -9.37 -6.54 -9.46
CA ALA A 37 -8.44 -7.43 -8.80
C ALA A 37 -9.15 -8.65 -8.21
N SER A 38 -8.42 -9.78 -8.15
CA SER A 38 -8.91 -10.96 -7.42
C SER A 38 -9.09 -10.65 -5.94
N SER A 39 -10.11 -11.22 -5.32
CA SER A 39 -10.32 -11.16 -3.88
C SER A 39 -10.74 -12.53 -3.34
N TRP A 40 -10.51 -12.78 -2.06
CA TRP A 40 -10.85 -14.05 -1.45
C TRP A 40 -12.35 -14.34 -1.56
N LYS A 41 -12.71 -15.45 -2.20
CA LYS A 41 -14.12 -15.85 -2.50
C LYS A 41 -14.97 -14.74 -3.15
N ASN A 42 -14.35 -13.78 -3.81
CA ASN A 42 -14.99 -12.58 -4.35
C ASN A 42 -15.74 -11.74 -3.29
N PHE A 43 -15.30 -11.79 -2.03
CA PHE A 43 -15.92 -11.01 -0.94
C PHE A 43 -15.55 -9.55 -0.97
N GLN A 44 -14.45 -9.18 -1.67
CA GLN A 44 -14.02 -7.80 -1.85
C GLN A 44 -13.90 -7.09 -0.49
N SER A 45 -13.13 -7.71 0.42
CA SER A 45 -13.00 -7.31 1.84
C SER A 45 -12.14 -6.07 2.02
N TYR A 46 -12.33 -5.06 1.17
CA TYR A 46 -11.63 -3.77 1.21
C TYR A 46 -12.55 -2.64 0.77
N SER A 47 -12.16 -1.41 1.11
CA SER A 47 -12.75 -0.18 0.59
C SER A 47 -11.65 0.79 0.18
N ILE A 48 -11.96 1.68 -0.77
CA ILE A 48 -11.05 2.75 -1.22
C ILE A 48 -11.72 4.08 -0.93
N ILE A 49 -11.05 4.95 -0.17
CA ILE A 49 -11.50 6.32 0.06
C ILE A 49 -10.72 7.24 -0.87
N LEU A 50 -11.42 7.88 -1.79
CA LEU A 50 -10.87 8.85 -2.73
C LEU A 50 -10.83 10.24 -2.09
N VAL A 51 -9.65 10.85 -2.05
CA VAL A 51 -9.42 12.18 -1.47
C VAL A 51 -8.83 13.12 -2.51
N ARG A 52 -9.61 14.15 -2.89
CA ARG A 52 -9.18 15.25 -3.75
C ARG A 52 -9.02 16.56 -2.97
N SER A 53 -9.81 16.74 -1.91
CA SER A 53 -9.81 17.97 -1.10
C SER A 53 -8.41 18.26 -0.57
N GLN A 54 -7.88 19.44 -0.90
CA GLN A 54 -6.58 19.89 -0.39
C GLN A 54 -6.61 20.03 1.13
N GLU A 55 -7.75 20.46 1.69
CA GLU A 55 -7.96 20.54 3.14
C GLU A 55 -7.79 19.15 3.80
N LYS A 56 -8.40 18.10 3.24
CA LYS A 56 -8.27 16.72 3.76
C LYS A 56 -6.84 16.19 3.63
N LYS A 57 -6.17 16.47 2.49
CA LYS A 57 -4.77 16.09 2.28
C LYS A 57 -3.85 16.81 3.26
N GLU A 58 -4.09 18.08 3.53
CA GLU A 58 -3.35 18.87 4.50
C GLU A 58 -3.57 18.38 5.94
N ALA A 59 -4.81 18.06 6.31
CA ALA A 59 -5.13 17.47 7.61
C ALA A 59 -4.43 16.12 7.81
N LEU A 60 -4.40 15.27 6.78
CA LEU A 60 -3.67 14.00 6.82
C LEU A 60 -2.16 14.23 6.96
N TYR A 61 -1.60 15.20 6.26
CA TYR A 61 -0.17 15.52 6.30
C TYR A 61 0.33 15.90 7.71
N GLN A 62 -0.52 16.48 8.56
CA GLN A 62 -0.13 16.91 9.91
C GLN A 62 0.38 15.74 10.77
N PHE A 63 -0.10 14.53 10.54
CA PHE A 63 0.32 13.34 11.26
C PHE A 63 0.96 12.26 10.37
N VAL A 64 0.79 12.35 9.04
CA VAL A 64 1.49 11.51 8.04
C VAL A 64 2.34 12.43 7.15
N PRO A 65 3.51 12.93 7.59
CA PRO A 65 4.26 13.99 6.92
C PRO A 65 5.00 13.48 5.68
N GLN A 66 4.23 13.13 4.63
CA GLN A 66 4.72 12.73 3.31
C GLN A 66 4.30 13.77 2.28
N GLU A 67 5.26 14.52 1.71
CA GLU A 67 4.99 15.57 0.73
C GLU A 67 4.15 15.09 -0.47
N ALA A 68 4.28 13.83 -0.84
CA ALA A 68 3.48 13.22 -1.89
C ALA A 68 1.96 13.33 -1.64
N ILE A 69 1.51 13.33 -0.36
CA ILE A 69 0.09 13.48 0.02
C ILE A 69 -0.43 14.87 -0.38
N ARG A 70 0.37 15.91 -0.13
CA ARG A 70 -0.03 17.31 -0.41
C ARG A 70 -0.01 17.62 -1.89
N GLN A 71 0.97 17.06 -2.62
CA GLN A 71 1.26 17.39 -4.02
C GLN A 71 0.48 16.53 -5.01
N CYS A 72 -0.03 15.36 -4.62
CA CYS A 72 -0.74 14.48 -5.54
C CYS A 72 -2.05 15.09 -6.04
N SER A 73 -2.47 14.70 -7.24
CA SER A 73 -3.81 15.02 -7.75
C SER A 73 -4.87 14.34 -6.89
N VAL A 74 -4.71 13.06 -6.62
CA VAL A 74 -5.60 12.30 -5.75
C VAL A 74 -4.81 11.46 -4.75
N PHE A 75 -5.33 11.37 -3.52
CA PHE A 75 -4.89 10.42 -2.53
C PHE A 75 -5.96 9.34 -2.35
N LEU A 76 -5.56 8.08 -2.38
CA LEU A 76 -6.43 6.94 -2.16
C LEU A 76 -6.04 6.28 -0.84
N LEU A 77 -6.98 6.14 0.10
CA LEU A 77 -6.79 5.34 1.30
C LEU A 77 -7.40 3.95 1.07
N PHE A 78 -6.58 2.93 1.09
CA PHE A 78 -7.01 1.53 1.05
C PHE A 78 -7.26 1.04 2.45
N VAL A 79 -8.47 0.54 2.67
CA VAL A 79 -9.01 0.16 3.97
C VAL A 79 -9.33 -1.34 3.94
N GLY A 80 -8.84 -2.10 4.90
CA GLY A 80 -9.35 -3.45 5.18
C GLY A 80 -10.75 -3.33 5.77
N ASP A 81 -11.73 -4.00 5.19
CA ASP A 81 -13.15 -3.72 5.44
C ASP A 81 -13.96 -4.99 5.61
N LEU A 82 -14.31 -5.31 6.84
CA LEU A 82 -15.30 -6.33 7.20
C LEU A 82 -16.65 -5.73 7.63
N ASN A 83 -16.82 -4.40 7.61
CA ASN A 83 -18.10 -3.77 7.94
C ASN A 83 -19.20 -4.19 6.95
N ARG A 84 -18.85 -4.29 5.66
CA ARG A 84 -19.77 -4.82 4.63
C ARG A 84 -20.10 -6.29 4.88
N ALA A 85 -19.13 -7.10 5.29
CA ALA A 85 -19.32 -8.50 5.63
C ALA A 85 -20.25 -8.65 6.86
N GLU A 86 -20.07 -7.82 7.88
CA GLU A 86 -20.95 -7.78 9.06
C GLU A 86 -22.39 -7.55 8.65
N LYS A 87 -22.68 -6.56 7.78
CA LYS A 87 -24.04 -6.31 7.28
C LYS A 87 -24.61 -7.53 6.55
N GLY A 88 -23.82 -8.18 5.71
CA GLY A 88 -24.25 -9.39 5.00
C GLY A 88 -24.55 -10.57 5.95
N VAL A 89 -23.67 -10.80 6.94
CA VAL A 89 -23.86 -11.87 7.93
C VAL A 89 -25.12 -11.64 8.77
N ARG A 90 -25.36 -10.39 9.21
CA ARG A 90 -26.53 -10.02 10.02
C ARG A 90 -27.89 -10.25 9.32
N MET A 91 -27.89 -10.41 8.00
CA MET A 91 -29.11 -10.80 7.27
C MET A 91 -29.51 -12.27 7.51
N HIS A 92 -28.61 -13.09 8.07
CA HIS A 92 -28.79 -14.55 8.19
C HIS A 92 -28.57 -15.08 9.60
N THR A 93 -27.77 -14.39 10.43
CA THR A 93 -27.42 -14.81 11.80
C THR A 93 -26.99 -13.62 12.64
N ASP A 94 -27.16 -13.71 13.96
CA ASP A 94 -26.67 -12.72 14.92
C ASP A 94 -25.22 -12.94 15.31
N GLN A 95 -24.57 -14.02 14.84
CA GLN A 95 -23.18 -14.31 15.16
C GLN A 95 -22.26 -13.77 14.07
N PHE A 96 -21.33 -12.89 14.47
CA PHE A 96 -20.28 -12.37 13.60
C PHE A 96 -18.93 -12.43 14.34
N HIS A 97 -17.95 -13.02 13.69
CA HIS A 97 -16.63 -13.27 14.24
C HIS A 97 -15.54 -12.64 13.35
N PRO A 98 -15.33 -11.33 13.41
CA PRO A 98 -14.35 -10.61 12.57
C PRO A 98 -12.91 -10.76 13.05
N GLU A 99 -12.70 -11.20 14.29
CA GLU A 99 -11.41 -11.22 14.94
C GLU A 99 -10.49 -12.33 14.40
N GLY A 100 -9.21 -12.06 14.48
CA GLY A 100 -8.17 -13.04 14.23
C GLY A 100 -7.29 -12.73 13.02
N PRO A 101 -6.08 -13.30 13.00
CA PRO A 101 -5.05 -12.97 12.02
C PRO A 101 -5.46 -13.33 10.58
N ASP A 102 -6.26 -14.38 10.39
CA ASP A 102 -6.68 -14.80 9.05
C ASP A 102 -7.57 -13.75 8.39
N ASN A 103 -8.52 -13.18 9.12
CA ASN A 103 -9.38 -12.10 8.63
C ASN A 103 -8.60 -10.82 8.31
N LEU A 104 -7.56 -10.50 9.11
CA LEU A 104 -6.67 -9.37 8.82
C LEU A 104 -5.83 -9.62 7.57
N LEU A 105 -5.35 -10.85 7.37
CA LEU A 105 -4.63 -11.23 6.14
C LEU A 105 -5.54 -11.13 4.92
N ILE A 106 -6.75 -11.67 4.97
CA ILE A 106 -7.72 -11.61 3.87
C ILE A 106 -7.97 -10.16 3.46
N THR A 107 -8.31 -9.29 4.40
CA THR A 107 -8.64 -7.90 4.11
C THR A 107 -7.42 -7.10 3.62
N SER A 108 -6.23 -7.34 4.19
CA SER A 108 -4.99 -6.69 3.76
C SER A 108 -4.55 -7.15 2.38
N VAL A 109 -4.66 -8.45 2.07
CA VAL A 109 -4.31 -9.01 0.76
C VAL A 109 -5.27 -8.50 -0.32
N ASP A 110 -6.59 -8.53 -0.08
CA ASP A 110 -7.59 -7.99 -1.01
C ASP A 110 -7.31 -6.52 -1.33
N ALA A 111 -7.04 -5.70 -0.30
CA ALA A 111 -6.66 -4.30 -0.47
C ALA A 111 -5.35 -4.12 -1.27
N ALA A 112 -4.35 -4.97 -1.02
CA ALA A 112 -3.06 -4.90 -1.72
C ALA A 112 -3.18 -5.28 -3.19
N LEU A 113 -3.96 -6.30 -3.52
CA LEU A 113 -4.22 -6.71 -4.91
C LEU A 113 -4.94 -5.60 -5.69
N ALA A 114 -5.99 -5.01 -5.10
CA ALA A 114 -6.69 -3.87 -5.68
C ALA A 114 -5.75 -2.66 -5.86
N GLY A 115 -4.90 -2.38 -4.86
CA GLY A 115 -3.94 -1.28 -4.93
C GLY A 115 -2.89 -1.49 -6.02
N GLN A 116 -2.35 -2.70 -6.17
CA GLN A 116 -1.38 -2.97 -7.24
C GLN A 116 -2.01 -2.82 -8.63
N ASN A 117 -3.24 -3.29 -8.84
CA ASN A 117 -3.96 -3.06 -10.10
C ASN A 117 -4.21 -1.56 -10.35
N THR A 118 -4.62 -0.82 -9.32
CA THR A 118 -4.83 0.64 -9.41
C THR A 118 -3.56 1.37 -9.84
N LEU A 119 -2.42 1.04 -9.22
CA LEU A 119 -1.13 1.67 -9.55
C LEU A 119 -0.70 1.33 -10.98
N LEU A 120 -0.81 0.06 -11.38
CA LEU A 120 -0.44 -0.39 -12.73
C LEU A 120 -1.32 0.27 -13.80
N ALA A 121 -2.64 0.41 -13.54
CA ALA A 121 -3.55 1.11 -14.43
C ALA A 121 -3.18 2.59 -14.56
N ALA A 122 -2.85 3.27 -13.45
CA ALA A 122 -2.38 4.64 -13.48
C ALA A 122 -1.09 4.80 -14.30
N GLU A 123 -0.11 3.93 -14.08
CA GLU A 123 1.15 3.93 -14.84
C GLU A 123 0.94 3.67 -16.33
N SER A 124 -0.03 2.82 -16.70
CA SER A 124 -0.36 2.54 -18.11
C SER A 124 -0.93 3.75 -18.86
N LEU A 125 -1.49 4.70 -18.14
CA LEU A 125 -2.03 5.96 -18.65
C LEU A 125 -1.04 7.13 -18.54
N GLY A 126 0.21 6.86 -18.09
CA GLY A 126 1.27 7.86 -17.94
C GLY A 126 1.25 8.63 -16.63
N TYR A 127 0.39 8.27 -15.69
CA TYR A 127 0.43 8.78 -14.32
C TYR A 127 1.48 8.04 -13.50
N GLY A 128 1.79 8.55 -12.33
CA GLY A 128 2.70 7.89 -11.39
C GLY A 128 2.12 7.86 -9.99
N GLY A 129 2.69 7.02 -9.14
CA GLY A 129 2.22 6.94 -7.78
C GLY A 129 3.24 6.38 -6.80
N VAL A 130 2.87 6.48 -5.53
CA VAL A 130 3.61 5.88 -4.42
C VAL A 130 2.67 5.34 -3.35
N ILE A 131 2.96 4.15 -2.87
CA ILE A 131 2.29 3.55 -1.71
C ILE A 131 2.89 4.15 -0.43
N ILE A 132 2.01 4.56 0.51
CA ILE A 132 2.35 5.22 1.76
C ILE A 132 1.85 4.36 2.93
N VAL A 133 2.76 3.59 3.52
CA VAL A 133 2.46 2.68 4.64
C VAL A 133 2.35 3.44 5.98
N LEU A 134 2.94 4.63 6.06
CA LEU A 134 3.00 5.45 7.26
C LEU A 134 1.61 5.76 7.88
N VAL A 135 0.53 5.65 7.10
CA VAL A 135 -0.85 5.78 7.60
C VAL A 135 -1.20 4.78 8.73
N ARG A 136 -0.46 3.66 8.84
CA ARG A 136 -0.68 2.69 9.92
C ARG A 136 -0.07 3.10 11.25
N TYR A 137 1.02 3.88 11.23
CA TYR A 137 1.63 4.38 12.47
C TYR A 137 0.76 5.41 13.18
N GLU A 138 -0.17 6.02 12.44
CA GLU A 138 -1.15 6.98 12.94
C GLU A 138 -2.58 6.46 12.71
N ALA A 139 -2.78 5.15 12.86
CA ALA A 139 -4.01 4.47 12.47
C ALA A 139 -5.27 5.06 13.12
N ALA A 140 -5.20 5.46 14.39
CA ALA A 140 -6.32 6.05 15.13
C ALA A 140 -6.72 7.44 14.56
N GLU A 141 -5.74 8.30 14.27
CA GLU A 141 -6.00 9.63 13.71
C GLU A 141 -6.49 9.52 12.26
N VAL A 142 -5.94 8.58 11.49
CA VAL A 142 -6.42 8.27 10.13
C VAL A 142 -7.87 7.78 10.18
N ALA A 143 -8.19 6.83 11.06
CA ALA A 143 -9.55 6.32 11.22
C ALA A 143 -10.54 7.44 11.60
N LYS A 144 -10.15 8.31 12.50
CA LYS A 144 -10.95 9.47 12.89
C LYS A 144 -11.14 10.48 11.76
N LEU A 145 -10.07 10.83 11.04
CA LEU A 145 -10.11 11.79 9.92
C LEU A 145 -11.07 11.32 8.81
N PHE A 146 -11.09 10.02 8.54
CA PHE A 146 -11.88 9.42 7.48
C PHE A 146 -13.18 8.77 7.95
N ASN A 147 -13.53 8.90 9.24
CA ASN A 147 -14.74 8.32 9.86
C ASN A 147 -14.85 6.82 9.59
N LEU A 148 -13.75 6.09 9.77
CA LEU A 148 -13.73 4.64 9.58
C LEU A 148 -14.61 3.97 10.64
N PRO A 149 -15.60 3.13 10.24
CA PRO A 149 -16.46 2.42 11.17
C PRO A 149 -15.75 1.23 11.82
N ASP A 150 -16.42 0.61 12.79
CA ASP A 150 -16.00 -0.70 13.34
C ASP A 150 -15.78 -1.72 12.21
N TYR A 151 -14.92 -2.69 12.46
CA TYR A 151 -14.51 -3.75 11.55
C TYR A 151 -13.71 -3.25 10.32
N THR A 152 -13.10 -2.06 10.42
CA THR A 152 -12.25 -1.49 9.37
C THR A 152 -10.93 -0.96 9.94
N TYR A 153 -9.90 -0.89 9.09
CA TYR A 153 -8.61 -0.29 9.44
C TYR A 153 -7.84 0.17 8.19
N PRO A 154 -6.96 1.20 8.30
CA PRO A 154 -6.14 1.64 7.18
C PRO A 154 -5.04 0.61 6.88
N VAL A 155 -4.98 0.13 5.62
CA VAL A 155 -3.92 -0.78 5.17
C VAL A 155 -2.73 0.00 4.61
N PHE A 156 -2.98 0.90 3.68
CA PHE A 156 -2.01 1.85 3.14
C PHE A 156 -2.71 3.00 2.41
N GLY A 157 -1.98 4.09 2.22
CA GLY A 157 -2.36 5.15 1.30
C GLY A 157 -1.66 5.01 -0.04
N MET A 158 -2.18 5.66 -1.07
CA MET A 158 -1.55 5.81 -2.38
C MET A 158 -1.73 7.24 -2.88
N ALA A 159 -0.62 7.91 -3.16
CA ALA A 159 -0.65 9.20 -3.83
C ALA A 159 -0.49 8.98 -5.33
N LEU A 160 -1.39 9.56 -6.15
CA LEU A 160 -1.38 9.48 -7.61
C LEU A 160 -1.40 10.88 -8.22
N GLY A 161 -0.72 11.05 -9.35
CA GLY A 161 -0.70 12.32 -10.10
C GLY A 161 0.17 12.26 -11.34
N VAL A 162 0.28 13.39 -12.04
CA VAL A 162 1.19 13.54 -13.17
C VAL A 162 2.62 13.62 -12.67
N PRO A 163 3.54 12.74 -13.11
CA PRO A 163 4.91 12.71 -12.59
C PRO A 163 5.67 14.02 -12.85
N ASN A 164 6.34 14.54 -11.82
CA ASN A 164 7.31 15.64 -11.93
C ASN A 164 8.72 15.17 -11.54
N GLN A 165 9.01 13.92 -11.75
CA GLN A 165 10.32 13.31 -11.54
C GLN A 165 10.48 12.07 -12.42
N ASN A 166 11.71 11.76 -12.76
CA ASN A 166 12.05 10.50 -13.42
C ASN A 166 13.20 9.85 -12.64
N HIS A 167 12.95 8.69 -12.10
CA HIS A 167 13.96 7.92 -11.38
C HIS A 167 14.23 6.59 -12.10
N PRO A 168 15.48 6.13 -12.10
CA PRO A 168 15.77 4.80 -12.60
C PRO A 168 15.03 3.75 -11.76
N VAL A 169 14.74 2.62 -12.39
CA VAL A 169 14.13 1.48 -11.71
C VAL A 169 15.02 1.02 -10.56
N LYS A 170 14.43 0.91 -9.38
CA LYS A 170 15.16 0.46 -8.19
C LYS A 170 15.46 -1.04 -8.33
N PRO A 171 16.69 -1.49 -8.09
CA PRO A 171 17.03 -2.89 -8.17
C PRO A 171 16.21 -3.74 -7.18
N ARG A 172 15.96 -4.97 -7.57
CA ARG A 172 15.31 -6.02 -6.77
C ARG A 172 16.35 -7.09 -6.43
N LEU A 173 16.05 -7.89 -5.42
CA LEU A 173 16.78 -9.15 -5.19
C LEU A 173 16.83 -9.98 -6.48
N PRO A 174 17.88 -10.77 -6.71
CA PRO A 174 17.89 -11.71 -7.82
C PRO A 174 16.71 -12.68 -7.70
N LEU A 175 16.21 -13.15 -8.84
CA LEU A 175 14.98 -13.96 -8.88
C LEU A 175 15.07 -15.22 -8.02
N GLU A 176 16.23 -15.88 -8.03
CA GLU A 176 16.55 -17.08 -7.25
C GLU A 176 16.54 -16.87 -5.73
N ALA A 177 16.65 -15.61 -5.28
CA ALA A 177 16.52 -15.28 -3.85
C ALA A 177 15.06 -15.07 -3.40
N VAL A 178 14.09 -15.12 -4.33
CA VAL A 178 12.68 -14.89 -4.05
C VAL A 178 11.80 -16.03 -4.55
N VAL A 179 12.25 -16.73 -5.60
CA VAL A 179 11.53 -17.84 -6.24
C VAL A 179 12.29 -19.14 -6.02
N PHE A 180 11.72 -20.00 -5.19
CA PHE A 180 12.27 -21.33 -4.89
C PHE A 180 11.51 -22.40 -5.66
N LYS A 181 12.20 -23.46 -6.07
CA LYS A 181 11.58 -24.62 -6.72
C LYS A 181 11.17 -25.63 -5.67
N GLU A 182 9.91 -26.01 -5.67
CA GLU A 182 9.29 -27.06 -4.85
C GLU A 182 9.27 -26.80 -3.32
N SER A 183 10.30 -26.18 -2.75
CA SER A 183 10.41 -25.97 -1.31
C SER A 183 11.17 -24.68 -0.98
N TYR A 184 10.88 -24.10 0.19
CA TYR A 184 11.60 -22.95 0.71
C TYR A 184 13.08 -23.30 0.94
N GLN A 185 13.95 -22.31 0.64
CA GLN A 185 15.38 -22.38 0.94
C GLN A 185 15.78 -21.17 1.78
N GLU A 186 16.53 -21.42 2.84
CA GLU A 186 17.01 -20.34 3.70
C GLU A 186 18.00 -19.43 2.94
N GLN A 187 17.89 -18.14 3.21
CA GLN A 187 18.83 -17.17 2.66
C GLN A 187 20.14 -17.21 3.44
N THR A 188 21.24 -17.12 2.69
CA THR A 188 22.56 -17.02 3.31
C THR A 188 23.01 -15.58 3.46
N PRO A 189 23.92 -15.27 4.40
CA PRO A 189 24.48 -13.92 4.55
C PRO A 189 25.08 -13.37 3.25
N GLU A 190 25.70 -14.21 2.42
CA GLU A 190 26.36 -13.81 1.17
C GLU A 190 25.37 -13.23 0.15
N VAL A 191 24.14 -13.75 0.08
CA VAL A 191 23.06 -13.21 -0.77
C VAL A 191 22.67 -11.82 -0.31
N ILE A 192 22.57 -11.62 1.00
CA ILE A 192 22.22 -10.33 1.62
C ILE A 192 23.32 -9.30 1.38
N GLU A 193 24.58 -9.66 1.61
CA GLU A 193 25.74 -8.80 1.36
C GLU A 193 25.89 -8.43 -0.12
N ALA A 194 25.62 -9.38 -1.02
CA ALA A 194 25.62 -9.11 -2.46
C ALA A 194 24.56 -8.06 -2.82
N PHE A 195 23.37 -8.16 -2.25
CA PHE A 195 22.31 -7.18 -2.48
C PHE A 195 22.59 -5.84 -1.81
N ASP A 196 23.25 -5.80 -0.66
CA ASP A 196 23.75 -4.56 -0.04
C ASP A 196 24.66 -3.79 -1.02
N ARG A 197 25.59 -4.47 -1.67
CA ARG A 197 26.47 -3.86 -2.69
C ARG A 197 25.68 -3.30 -3.86
N VAL A 198 24.68 -4.03 -4.37
CA VAL A 198 23.81 -3.59 -5.47
C VAL A 198 23.01 -2.35 -5.09
N GLN A 199 22.42 -2.33 -3.91
CA GLN A 199 21.63 -1.20 -3.41
C GLN A 199 22.50 0.03 -3.15
N THR A 200 23.71 -0.15 -2.60
CA THR A 200 24.65 0.94 -2.36
C THR A 200 25.14 1.54 -3.68
N ALA A 201 25.46 0.72 -4.66
CA ALA A 201 25.84 1.17 -6.00
C ALA A 201 24.72 1.96 -6.70
N TYR A 202 23.47 1.48 -6.60
CA TYR A 202 22.30 2.21 -7.11
C TYR A 202 22.09 3.56 -6.42
N ALA A 203 22.25 3.61 -5.12
CA ALA A 203 22.08 4.85 -4.34
C ALA A 203 23.21 5.86 -4.62
N GLY A 204 24.42 5.39 -4.89
CA GLY A 204 25.60 6.22 -5.13
C GLY A 204 25.86 7.16 -3.95
N ALA A 205 26.07 8.44 -4.22
CA ALA A 205 26.32 9.45 -3.18
C ALA A 205 25.14 9.66 -2.19
N ARG A 206 23.97 9.08 -2.45
CA ARG A 206 22.81 9.13 -1.52
C ARG A 206 22.79 7.97 -0.52
N ALA A 207 23.75 7.04 -0.62
CA ALA A 207 23.82 5.90 0.29
C ALA A 207 24.25 6.38 1.69
N THR A 208 23.36 6.27 2.67
CA THR A 208 23.65 6.48 4.10
C THR A 208 23.75 5.14 4.84
N ASP A 209 22.97 4.15 4.37
CA ASP A 209 22.82 2.85 5.00
C ASP A 209 22.76 1.75 3.94
N THR A 210 23.21 0.55 4.28
CA THR A 210 22.98 -0.64 3.45
C THR A 210 21.53 -1.10 3.53
N TRP A 211 21.12 -1.99 2.64
CA TRP A 211 19.78 -2.58 2.68
C TRP A 211 19.56 -3.39 3.98
N SER A 212 20.54 -4.19 4.39
CA SER A 212 20.48 -4.97 5.63
C SER A 212 20.44 -4.10 6.89
N GLN A 213 21.16 -2.97 6.92
CA GLN A 213 21.06 -2.01 8.04
C GLN A 213 19.64 -1.42 8.16
N ARG A 214 18.97 -1.14 7.03
CA ARG A 214 17.57 -0.71 7.06
C ARG A 214 16.62 -1.79 7.55
N LEU A 215 16.88 -3.08 7.22
CA LEU A 215 16.13 -4.19 7.81
C LEU A 215 16.31 -4.26 9.32
N ALA A 216 17.56 -4.11 9.80
CA ALA A 216 17.84 -4.11 11.24
C ALA A 216 17.15 -2.93 11.95
N ALA A 217 17.13 -1.75 11.34
CA ALA A 217 16.42 -0.59 11.88
C ALA A 217 14.90 -0.80 11.96
N GLN A 218 14.31 -1.54 11.00
CA GLN A 218 12.87 -1.80 10.95
C GLN A 218 12.45 -2.99 11.83
N PHE A 219 13.16 -4.10 11.75
CA PHE A 219 12.76 -5.38 12.38
C PHE A 219 13.56 -5.71 13.64
N GLY A 220 14.58 -4.95 13.96
CA GLY A 220 15.38 -5.08 15.18
C GLY A 220 14.81 -4.35 16.39
N GLN A 221 13.66 -3.68 16.23
CA GLN A 221 12.98 -2.93 17.28
C GLN A 221 11.52 -3.38 17.36
N GLU A 222 10.88 -3.17 18.51
CA GLU A 222 9.44 -3.41 18.65
C GLU A 222 8.64 -2.45 17.76
N GLU A 223 7.63 -2.98 17.07
CA GLU A 223 6.73 -2.14 16.27
C GLU A 223 5.89 -1.21 17.16
N PRO A 224 5.55 -0.02 16.69
CA PRO A 224 4.58 0.85 17.36
C PRO A 224 3.22 0.16 17.51
N ALA A 225 2.61 0.26 18.68
CA ALA A 225 1.35 -0.39 19.01
C ALA A 225 0.10 0.22 18.32
N ALA A 226 0.26 1.33 17.58
CA ALA A 226 -0.85 2.12 17.04
C ALA A 226 -1.85 1.32 16.19
N THR A 227 -1.37 0.42 15.32
CA THR A 227 -2.26 -0.44 14.54
C THR A 227 -2.99 -1.45 15.43
N ALA A 228 -2.28 -2.10 16.37
CA ALA A 228 -2.89 -3.09 17.28
C ALA A 228 -3.97 -2.44 18.17
N GLU A 229 -3.72 -1.24 18.67
CA GLU A 229 -4.70 -0.48 19.48
C GLU A 229 -5.96 -0.15 18.66
N LEU A 230 -5.80 0.24 17.40
CA LEU A 230 -6.94 0.48 16.52
C LEU A 230 -7.72 -0.81 16.24
N LEU A 231 -7.02 -1.92 15.96
CA LEU A 231 -7.66 -3.21 15.68
C LEU A 231 -8.54 -3.67 16.86
N LYS A 232 -8.06 -3.53 18.10
CA LYS A 232 -8.85 -3.80 19.32
C LYS A 232 -10.06 -2.89 19.41
N LYS A 233 -9.88 -1.59 19.25
CA LYS A 233 -10.96 -0.59 19.28
C LYS A 233 -12.03 -0.87 18.21
N HIS A 234 -11.64 -1.30 17.03
CA HIS A 234 -12.53 -1.62 15.91
C HIS A 234 -12.99 -3.10 15.89
N GLN A 235 -12.81 -3.82 16.99
CA GLN A 235 -13.30 -5.19 17.19
C GLN A 235 -12.74 -6.23 16.19
N LEU A 236 -11.53 -6.00 15.69
CA LEU A 236 -10.82 -6.90 14.78
C LEU A 236 -9.78 -7.77 15.50
N GLU A 237 -9.47 -7.45 16.74
CA GLU A 237 -8.60 -8.19 17.64
C GLU A 237 -9.20 -8.21 19.06
N LYS A 238 -8.93 -9.29 19.84
CA LYS A 238 -9.39 -9.44 21.23
C LYS A 238 -8.38 -8.90 22.22
#